data_5908ef324f48e65d8ebab9845f5ebc6e
#
_entry.id   5908ef324f48e65d8ebab9845f5ebc6e
#
_cell.length_a   1.000
_cell.length_b   1.000
_cell.length_c   1.000
_cell.angle_alpha   90.00
_cell.angle_beta   90.00
_cell.angle_gamma   90.00
#
_symmetry.space_group_name_H-M   'P 1'
#
loop_
_entity.id
_entity.type
_entity.pdbx_description
1 polymer ?
#
loop_
_entity_poly.entity_id
_entity_poly.type
_entity_poly.pdbx_seq_one_letter_code
_entity_poly.pdbx_strand_id
1 'polypeptide(L)'
;MPTPSTDVAPGVVASDWGWRYAGRPRWAARHLDFTIEPGERVLLLGASGAGKSTLLGALTGVLGGDDEGEEAGSLLVGGKHPTRMRGHVGLVMQDPTSQMILQRIGDDAAFGCENLAVPREQIWPRVRAALDAVDLRLPLDRSTTALSGGQQQRLAIAGALAMMGGPGAPGMLCLDEPTANLDPEGVTTVHDAIASVVADRHTTLVVVEHRVDIWTDLVDRVIV
;
A
#
# COMPACT_ATOMS: atom_id res chain seq x y z
N MET A 1 11.40 -17.19 -21.27
CA MET A 1 10.41 -16.18 -20.85
C MET A 1 11.18 -14.91 -20.53
N PRO A 2 10.82 -13.75 -21.09
CA PRO A 2 11.50 -12.51 -20.74
C PRO A 2 11.31 -12.26 -19.24
N THR A 3 12.39 -11.97 -18.56
CA THR A 3 12.38 -11.42 -17.21
C THR A 3 11.58 -10.12 -17.25
N PRO A 4 10.53 -9.94 -16.42
CA PRO A 4 9.82 -8.67 -16.41
C PRO A 4 10.82 -7.55 -16.09
N SER A 5 10.81 -6.50 -16.89
CA SER A 5 11.66 -5.33 -16.69
C SER A 5 11.26 -4.74 -15.33
N THR A 6 12.26 -4.45 -14.50
CA THR A 6 12.09 -3.85 -13.16
C THR A 6 11.69 -2.37 -13.24
N ASP A 7 11.46 -1.84 -14.44
CA ASP A 7 11.25 -0.42 -14.72
C ASP A 7 9.77 -0.03 -14.89
N VAL A 8 8.84 -0.97 -14.72
CA VAL A 8 7.40 -0.74 -14.88
C VAL A 8 6.67 -1.09 -13.60
N ALA A 9 5.69 -0.26 -13.21
CA ALA A 9 4.81 -0.55 -12.10
C ALA A 9 4.19 -1.96 -12.22
N PRO A 10 4.02 -2.72 -11.13
CA PRO A 10 3.40 -4.03 -11.22
C PRO A 10 1.88 -3.93 -11.42
N GLY A 11 1.37 -4.61 -12.44
CA GLY A 11 -0.07 -4.84 -12.60
C GLY A 11 -0.55 -6.04 -11.78
N VAL A 12 -1.87 -6.26 -11.74
CA VAL A 12 -2.51 -7.40 -11.04
C VAL A 12 -3.30 -8.25 -12.01
N VAL A 13 -3.23 -9.57 -11.84
CA VAL A 13 -4.14 -10.52 -12.50
C VAL A 13 -4.68 -11.47 -11.43
N ALA A 14 -5.99 -11.46 -11.24
CA ALA A 14 -6.72 -12.43 -10.42
C ALA A 14 -7.57 -13.32 -11.34
N SER A 15 -7.50 -14.65 -11.14
CA SER A 15 -8.26 -15.64 -11.91
C SER A 15 -8.89 -16.63 -10.96
N ASP A 16 -10.21 -16.57 -10.82
CA ASP A 16 -11.02 -17.38 -9.88
C ASP A 16 -10.45 -17.34 -8.45
N TRP A 17 -9.81 -16.22 -8.09
CA TRP A 17 -9.09 -16.12 -6.83
C TRP A 17 -10.03 -16.09 -5.63
N GLY A 18 -9.57 -16.72 -4.56
CA GLY A 18 -10.23 -16.69 -3.27
C GLY A 18 -9.28 -16.98 -2.11
N TRP A 19 -9.67 -16.52 -0.93
CA TRP A 19 -8.95 -16.74 0.33
C TRP A 19 -9.88 -17.16 1.45
N ARG A 20 -9.49 -18.21 2.18
CA ARG A 20 -10.16 -18.67 3.39
C ARG A 20 -9.16 -18.77 4.52
N TYR A 21 -9.36 -18.00 5.58
CA TYR A 21 -8.50 -18.04 6.76
C TYR A 21 -8.53 -19.40 7.45
N ALA A 22 -7.41 -19.84 8.00
CA ALA A 22 -7.30 -21.06 8.78
C ALA A 22 -8.34 -21.07 9.93
N GLY A 23 -8.98 -22.20 10.13
CA GLY A 23 -10.02 -22.34 11.17
C GLY A 23 -11.35 -21.62 10.89
N ARG A 24 -11.50 -20.95 9.73
CA ARG A 24 -12.78 -20.33 9.35
C ARG A 24 -13.49 -21.18 8.30
N PRO A 25 -14.82 -21.47 8.48
CA PRO A 25 -15.57 -22.27 7.51
C PRO A 25 -15.94 -21.50 6.24
N ARG A 26 -16.00 -20.16 6.32
CA ARG A 26 -16.40 -19.30 5.20
C ARG A 26 -15.19 -18.67 4.52
N TRP A 27 -15.26 -18.57 3.21
CA TRP A 27 -14.33 -17.81 2.41
C TRP A 27 -14.46 -16.30 2.72
N ALA A 28 -13.33 -15.63 2.88
CA ALA A 28 -13.29 -14.17 3.04
C ALA A 28 -13.45 -13.47 1.68
N ALA A 29 -12.89 -14.07 0.62
CA ALA A 29 -13.08 -13.68 -0.77
C ALA A 29 -13.16 -14.96 -1.62
N ARG A 30 -13.92 -14.96 -2.73
CA ARG A 30 -14.01 -16.13 -3.62
C ARG A 30 -14.51 -15.71 -5.00
N HIS A 31 -14.02 -16.44 -6.03
CA HIS A 31 -14.39 -16.26 -7.43
C HIS A 31 -14.13 -14.83 -7.92
N LEU A 32 -12.98 -14.26 -7.54
CA LEU A 32 -12.58 -12.94 -8.02
C LEU A 32 -11.80 -13.08 -9.33
N ASP A 33 -12.33 -12.45 -10.37
CA ASP A 33 -11.72 -12.33 -11.69
C ASP A 33 -11.58 -10.86 -12.06
N PHE A 34 -10.34 -10.35 -12.07
CA PHE A 34 -10.07 -8.97 -12.46
C PHE A 34 -8.62 -8.77 -12.86
N THR A 35 -8.35 -7.67 -13.55
CA THR A 35 -7.00 -7.19 -13.85
C THR A 35 -6.85 -5.74 -13.38
N ILE A 36 -5.64 -5.35 -13.02
CA ILE A 36 -5.24 -3.94 -12.83
C ILE A 36 -4.00 -3.74 -13.69
N GLU A 37 -4.05 -2.75 -14.57
CA GLU A 37 -2.93 -2.46 -15.46
C GLU A 37 -1.78 -1.78 -14.69
N PRO A 38 -0.53 -1.92 -15.16
CA PRO A 38 0.60 -1.20 -14.60
C PRO A 38 0.38 0.31 -14.55
N GLY A 39 0.54 0.93 -13.37
CA GLY A 39 0.33 2.37 -13.16
C GLY A 39 -1.12 2.80 -13.14
N GLU A 40 -2.08 1.86 -13.19
CA GLU A 40 -3.51 2.16 -13.03
C GLU A 40 -3.83 2.52 -11.58
N ARG A 41 -4.76 3.45 -11.39
CA ARG A 41 -5.24 3.91 -10.07
C ARG A 41 -6.67 3.44 -9.89
N VAL A 42 -6.89 2.53 -8.97
CA VAL A 42 -8.16 1.84 -8.76
C VAL A 42 -8.74 2.15 -7.39
N LEU A 43 -10.01 2.51 -7.37
CA LEU A 43 -10.82 2.56 -6.16
C LEU A 43 -11.60 1.24 -6.01
N LEU A 44 -11.36 0.53 -4.91
CA LEU A 44 -12.07 -0.69 -4.57
C LEU A 44 -13.20 -0.39 -3.60
N LEU A 45 -14.42 -0.57 -4.06
CA LEU A 45 -15.65 -0.41 -3.28
C LEU A 45 -16.21 -1.77 -2.85
N GLY A 46 -17.09 -1.75 -1.89
CA GLY A 46 -17.84 -2.92 -1.43
C GLY A 46 -18.29 -2.78 0.01
N ALA A 47 -19.26 -3.58 0.40
CA ALA A 47 -19.79 -3.59 1.76
C ALA A 47 -18.70 -3.92 2.81
N SER A 48 -18.91 -3.51 4.06
CA SER A 48 -18.06 -3.96 5.17
C SER A 48 -18.10 -5.48 5.25
N GLY A 49 -16.95 -6.12 5.43
CA GLY A 49 -16.85 -7.57 5.44
C GLY A 49 -16.84 -8.25 4.05
N ALA A 50 -16.85 -7.51 2.94
CA ALA A 50 -16.78 -8.07 1.58
C ALA A 50 -15.40 -8.65 1.19
N GLY A 51 -14.41 -8.61 2.08
CA GLY A 51 -13.08 -9.16 1.83
C GLY A 51 -12.06 -8.17 1.26
N LYS A 52 -12.35 -6.85 1.22
CA LYS A 52 -11.44 -5.84 0.68
C LYS A 52 -10.06 -5.83 1.35
N SER A 53 -10.02 -5.75 2.68
CA SER A 53 -8.75 -5.79 3.44
C SER A 53 -8.04 -7.15 3.30
N THR A 54 -8.79 -8.25 3.10
CA THR A 54 -8.23 -9.55 2.77
C THR A 54 -7.53 -9.51 1.40
N LEU A 55 -8.17 -8.90 0.40
CA LEU A 55 -7.56 -8.72 -0.92
C LEU A 55 -6.30 -7.84 -0.83
N LEU A 56 -6.34 -6.71 -0.10
CA LEU A 56 -5.15 -5.88 0.10
C LEU A 56 -4.02 -6.66 0.79
N GLY A 57 -4.34 -7.44 1.83
CA GLY A 57 -3.35 -8.29 2.50
C GLY A 57 -2.76 -9.37 1.57
N ALA A 58 -3.56 -9.90 0.66
CA ALA A 58 -3.08 -10.85 -0.35
C ALA A 58 -2.19 -10.16 -1.39
N LEU A 59 -2.59 -9.00 -1.95
CA LEU A 59 -1.80 -8.23 -2.91
C LEU A 59 -0.42 -7.85 -2.39
N THR A 60 -0.33 -7.57 -1.09
CA THR A 60 0.94 -7.18 -0.44
C THR A 60 1.80 -8.37 -0.01
N GLY A 61 1.30 -9.60 -0.16
CA GLY A 61 1.99 -10.81 0.26
C GLY A 61 2.08 -10.97 1.79
N VAL A 62 1.25 -10.23 2.54
CA VAL A 62 1.06 -10.43 3.98
C VAL A 62 0.32 -11.75 4.21
N LEU A 63 -0.66 -12.05 3.36
CA LEU A 63 -1.32 -13.37 3.33
C LEU A 63 -0.58 -14.31 2.37
N GLY A 64 -0.65 -15.61 2.61
CA GLY A 64 -0.10 -16.66 1.74
C GLY A 64 0.92 -17.57 2.43
N GLY A 65 0.99 -17.54 3.77
CA GLY A 65 1.70 -18.55 4.55
C GLY A 65 0.89 -19.86 4.63
N ASP A 66 1.58 -21.01 4.63
CA ASP A 66 0.94 -22.35 4.63
C ASP A 66 -0.02 -22.55 5.81
N ASP A 67 0.23 -21.91 6.97
CA ASP A 67 -0.58 -22.02 8.18
C ASP A 67 -1.65 -20.92 8.31
N GLU A 68 -1.68 -19.93 7.40
CA GLU A 68 -2.57 -18.77 7.51
C GLU A 68 -3.96 -19.02 6.91
N GLY A 69 -4.04 -19.89 5.92
CA GLY A 69 -5.30 -20.17 5.22
C GLY A 69 -5.15 -21.00 3.97
N GLU A 70 -6.21 -20.98 3.18
CA GLU A 70 -6.31 -21.68 1.91
C GLU A 70 -6.54 -20.68 0.79
N GLU A 71 -5.72 -20.75 -0.24
CA GLU A 71 -5.86 -19.99 -1.48
C GLU A 71 -6.53 -20.84 -2.56
N ALA A 72 -7.48 -20.26 -3.29
CA ALA A 72 -8.08 -20.85 -4.49
C ALA A 72 -7.77 -19.97 -5.70
N GLY A 73 -7.73 -20.57 -6.88
CA GLY A 73 -7.41 -19.87 -8.13
C GLY A 73 -5.99 -19.33 -8.15
N SER A 74 -5.79 -18.13 -8.68
CA SER A 74 -4.47 -17.50 -8.75
C SER A 74 -4.54 -15.98 -8.61
N LEU A 75 -3.58 -15.41 -7.87
CA LEU A 75 -3.35 -13.97 -7.76
C LEU A 75 -1.89 -13.67 -8.11
N LEU A 76 -1.70 -12.82 -9.11
CA LEU A 76 -0.37 -12.43 -9.56
C LEU A 76 -0.22 -10.91 -9.49
N VAL A 77 0.92 -10.45 -8.98
CA VAL A 77 1.34 -9.06 -8.97
C VAL A 77 2.66 -8.97 -9.75
N GLY A 78 2.69 -8.17 -10.82
CA GLY A 78 3.84 -8.12 -11.71
C GLY A 78 4.20 -9.49 -12.31
N GLY A 79 3.19 -10.36 -12.53
CA GLY A 79 3.37 -11.71 -13.05
C GLY A 79 3.94 -12.73 -12.05
N LYS A 80 4.05 -12.39 -10.77
CA LYS A 80 4.55 -13.25 -9.71
C LYS A 80 3.53 -13.37 -8.58
N HIS A 81 3.59 -14.48 -7.81
CA HIS A 81 2.81 -14.58 -6.58
C HIS A 81 3.19 -13.45 -5.61
N PRO A 82 2.21 -12.79 -4.91
CA PRO A 82 2.46 -11.61 -4.09
C PRO A 82 3.56 -11.77 -3.04
N THR A 83 3.70 -12.95 -2.43
CA THR A 83 4.75 -13.22 -1.44
C THR A 83 6.18 -13.02 -1.99
N ARG A 84 6.35 -13.06 -3.32
CA ARG A 84 7.62 -12.80 -4.02
C ARG A 84 7.79 -11.33 -4.43
N MET A 85 6.79 -10.50 -4.13
CA MET A 85 6.78 -9.06 -4.44
C MET A 85 6.97 -8.19 -3.20
N ARG A 86 7.33 -8.79 -2.06
CA ARG A 86 7.64 -8.05 -0.83
C ARG A 86 8.73 -7.02 -1.10
N GLY A 87 8.51 -5.80 -0.62
CA GLY A 87 9.37 -4.66 -0.91
C GLY A 87 9.02 -3.88 -2.19
N HIS A 88 8.14 -4.42 -3.06
CA HIS A 88 7.62 -3.71 -4.23
C HIS A 88 6.15 -3.31 -4.05
N VAL A 89 5.48 -3.82 -3.03
CA VAL A 89 4.09 -3.49 -2.69
C VAL A 89 4.04 -2.95 -1.28
N GLY A 90 3.59 -1.72 -1.13
CA GLY A 90 3.38 -1.06 0.16
C GLY A 90 1.93 -1.18 0.61
N LEU A 91 1.70 -1.37 1.92
CA LEU A 91 0.38 -1.37 2.54
C LEU A 91 0.31 -0.26 3.59
N VAL A 92 -0.74 0.55 3.49
CA VAL A 92 -1.10 1.50 4.53
C VAL A 92 -2.49 1.14 5.03
N MET A 93 -2.59 0.85 6.33
CA MET A 93 -3.84 0.40 6.97
C MET A 93 -4.67 1.58 7.45
N GLN A 94 -5.95 1.31 7.75
CA GLN A 94 -6.94 2.27 8.20
C GLN A 94 -6.53 3.03 9.48
N ASP A 95 -5.89 2.34 10.43
CA ASP A 95 -5.36 2.96 11.65
C ASP A 95 -3.85 3.14 11.55
N PRO A 96 -3.36 4.35 11.23
CA PRO A 96 -1.93 4.61 11.12
C PRO A 96 -1.19 4.41 12.45
N THR A 97 -1.88 4.59 13.59
CA THR A 97 -1.26 4.43 14.92
C THR A 97 -0.80 2.98 15.13
N SER A 98 -1.56 2.01 14.63
CA SER A 98 -1.21 0.58 14.71
C SER A 98 0.00 0.21 13.85
N GLN A 99 0.38 1.06 12.89
CA GLN A 99 1.54 0.88 12.02
C GLN A 99 2.81 1.58 12.53
N MET A 100 2.68 2.47 13.50
CA MET A 100 3.85 3.13 14.12
C MET A 100 4.60 2.14 15.02
N ILE A 101 5.75 1.68 14.56
CA ILE A 101 6.56 0.65 15.22
C ILE A 101 7.64 1.28 16.08
N LEU A 102 8.25 2.37 15.59
CA LEU A 102 9.37 3.03 16.24
C LEU A 102 9.00 4.42 16.74
N GLN A 103 9.75 4.90 17.73
CA GLN A 103 9.42 6.14 18.44
C GLN A 103 9.81 7.42 17.67
N ARG A 104 10.65 7.32 16.65
CA ARG A 104 11.15 8.46 15.88
C ARG A 104 10.71 8.36 14.44
N ILE A 105 10.33 9.49 13.85
CA ILE A 105 9.89 9.59 12.45
C ILE A 105 10.89 8.94 11.49
N GLY A 106 12.17 9.28 11.61
CA GLY A 106 13.21 8.76 10.72
C GLY A 106 13.38 7.26 10.83
N ASP A 107 13.42 6.75 12.06
CA ASP A 107 13.61 5.32 12.32
C ASP A 107 12.38 4.53 11.84
N ASP A 108 11.18 5.04 12.08
CA ASP A 108 9.93 4.40 11.66
C ASP A 108 9.82 4.32 10.13
N ALA A 109 10.13 5.42 9.43
CA ALA A 109 10.16 5.44 7.97
C ALA A 109 11.27 4.53 7.37
N ALA A 110 12.37 4.31 8.09
CA ALA A 110 13.47 3.43 7.67
C ALA A 110 13.19 1.95 7.91
N PHE A 111 12.26 1.61 8.80
CA PHE A 111 12.02 0.24 9.29
C PHE A 111 11.83 -0.79 8.17
N GLY A 112 11.01 -0.46 7.16
CA GLY A 112 10.79 -1.35 6.01
C GLY A 112 12.06 -1.60 5.19
N CYS A 113 12.90 -0.57 5.02
CA CYS A 113 14.18 -0.70 4.33
C CYS A 113 15.15 -1.61 5.09
N GLU A 114 15.20 -1.49 6.42
CA GLU A 114 16.06 -2.31 7.26
C GLU A 114 15.65 -3.78 7.21
N ASN A 115 14.34 -4.07 7.28
CA ASN A 115 13.80 -5.43 7.17
C ASN A 115 14.10 -6.09 5.82
N LEU A 116 14.24 -5.30 4.76
CA LEU A 116 14.62 -5.78 3.44
C LEU A 116 16.14 -5.81 3.22
N ALA A 117 16.93 -5.53 4.25
CA ALA A 117 18.39 -5.46 4.19
C ALA A 117 18.90 -4.49 3.09
N VAL A 118 18.19 -3.37 2.89
CA VAL A 118 18.64 -2.30 1.98
C VAL A 118 19.99 -1.75 2.48
N PRO A 119 20.99 -1.55 1.62
CA PRO A 119 22.27 -0.97 2.03
C PRO A 119 22.08 0.37 2.76
N ARG A 120 22.80 0.53 3.89
CA ARG A 120 22.62 1.68 4.80
C ARG A 120 22.78 3.04 4.11
N GLU A 121 23.68 3.13 3.14
CA GLU A 121 23.91 4.33 2.33
C GLU A 121 22.71 4.71 1.46
N GLN A 122 21.79 3.78 1.18
CA GLN A 122 20.58 4.03 0.38
C GLN A 122 19.37 4.35 1.27
N ILE A 123 19.33 3.90 2.52
CA ILE A 123 18.16 4.05 3.40
C ILE A 123 17.83 5.53 3.62
N TRP A 124 18.77 6.31 4.11
CA TRP A 124 18.49 7.71 4.46
C TRP A 124 18.13 8.61 3.27
N PRO A 125 18.76 8.48 2.09
CA PRO A 125 18.27 9.16 0.89
C PRO A 125 16.84 8.80 0.53
N ARG A 126 16.45 7.51 0.59
CA ARG A 126 15.07 7.06 0.32
C ARG A 126 14.08 7.61 1.33
N VAL A 127 14.41 7.55 2.62
CA VAL A 127 13.57 8.07 3.72
C VAL A 127 13.31 9.56 3.54
N ARG A 128 14.35 10.37 3.30
CA ARG A 128 14.18 11.81 3.10
C ARG A 128 13.34 12.13 1.88
N ALA A 129 13.61 11.49 0.75
CA ALA A 129 12.84 11.67 -0.46
C ALA A 129 11.36 11.28 -0.27
N ALA A 130 11.10 10.19 0.46
CA ALA A 130 9.74 9.74 0.75
C ALA A 130 8.99 10.70 1.69
N LEU A 131 9.65 11.20 2.73
CA LEU A 131 9.06 12.21 3.63
C LEU A 131 8.77 13.52 2.90
N ASP A 132 9.66 13.95 2.01
CA ASP A 132 9.47 15.14 1.18
C ASP A 132 8.30 14.96 0.20
N ALA A 133 8.16 13.78 -0.41
CA ALA A 133 7.09 13.48 -1.37
C ALA A 133 5.68 13.54 -0.75
N VAL A 134 5.57 13.26 0.55
CA VAL A 134 4.30 13.35 1.30
C VAL A 134 4.18 14.67 2.10
N ASP A 135 5.04 15.63 1.85
CA ASP A 135 5.13 16.93 2.56
C ASP A 135 5.16 16.79 4.09
N LEU A 136 5.92 15.81 4.60
CA LEU A 136 6.15 15.63 6.05
C LEU A 136 7.55 16.12 6.45
N ARG A 137 7.76 17.43 6.39
CA ARG A 137 9.05 18.10 6.66
C ARG A 137 9.24 18.37 8.14
N LEU A 138 9.42 17.31 8.91
CA LEU A 138 9.64 17.38 10.35
C LEU A 138 11.04 16.82 10.71
N PRO A 139 11.61 17.19 11.87
CA PRO A 139 12.85 16.60 12.36
C PRO A 139 12.74 15.08 12.45
N LEU A 140 13.74 14.35 11.96
CA LEU A 140 13.73 12.87 11.93
C LEU A 140 13.71 12.25 13.33
N ASP A 141 14.19 12.97 14.34
CA ASP A 141 14.21 12.56 15.75
C ASP A 141 12.90 12.91 16.50
N ARG A 142 11.95 13.60 15.84
CA ARG A 142 10.63 13.89 16.42
C ARG A 142 9.89 12.62 16.75
N SER A 143 9.23 12.59 17.91
CA SER A 143 8.43 11.46 18.35
C SER A 143 7.23 11.22 17.42
N THR A 144 7.01 9.96 17.03
CA THR A 144 5.83 9.52 16.27
C THR A 144 4.53 9.73 17.04
N THR A 145 4.57 9.65 18.38
CA THR A 145 3.40 9.92 19.25
C THR A 145 3.00 11.40 19.32
N ALA A 146 3.86 12.31 18.86
CA ALA A 146 3.60 13.74 18.80
C ALA A 146 3.04 14.20 17.43
N LEU A 147 2.66 13.26 16.56
CA LEU A 147 2.08 13.51 15.26
C LEU A 147 0.55 13.56 15.33
N SER A 148 -0.06 14.44 14.52
CA SER A 148 -1.50 14.38 14.24
C SER A 148 -1.85 13.14 13.40
N GLY A 149 -3.13 12.75 13.36
CA GLY A 149 -3.58 11.61 12.56
C GLY A 149 -3.16 11.70 11.08
N GLY A 150 -3.34 12.88 10.45
CA GLY A 150 -2.89 13.10 9.07
C GLY A 150 -1.37 13.05 8.90
N GLN A 151 -0.59 13.47 9.91
CA GLN A 151 0.86 13.32 9.90
C GLN A 151 1.29 11.86 10.06
N GLN A 152 0.61 11.10 10.91
CA GLN A 152 0.85 9.66 11.05
C GLN A 152 0.54 8.91 9.75
N GLN A 153 -0.57 9.25 9.09
CA GLN A 153 -0.94 8.65 7.80
C GLN A 153 0.12 8.94 6.73
N ARG A 154 0.59 10.19 6.63
CA ARG A 154 1.67 10.55 5.71
C ARG A 154 2.99 9.86 6.06
N LEU A 155 3.29 9.65 7.34
CA LEU A 155 4.47 8.88 7.75
C LEU A 155 4.36 7.42 7.30
N ALA A 156 3.20 6.79 7.46
CA ALA A 156 2.98 5.41 7.00
C ALA A 156 3.16 5.29 5.46
N ILE A 157 2.63 6.26 4.69
CA ILE A 157 2.84 6.32 3.24
C ILE A 157 4.33 6.50 2.92
N ALA A 158 5.04 7.40 3.61
CA ALA A 158 6.47 7.61 3.40
C ALA A 158 7.29 6.36 3.70
N GLY A 159 6.97 5.62 4.77
CA GLY A 159 7.60 4.34 5.08
C GLY A 159 7.41 3.30 3.97
N ALA A 160 6.19 3.19 3.44
CA ALA A 160 5.90 2.32 2.31
C ALA A 160 6.70 2.71 1.05
N LEU A 161 6.76 4.01 0.71
CA LEU A 161 7.53 4.52 -0.42
C LEU A 161 9.03 4.27 -0.26
N ALA A 162 9.61 4.55 0.92
CA ALA A 162 11.02 4.30 1.18
C ALA A 162 11.36 2.82 1.00
N MET A 163 10.51 1.93 1.51
CA MET A 163 10.63 0.48 1.36
C MET A 163 10.61 0.04 -0.11
N MET A 164 9.72 0.61 -0.93
CA MET A 164 9.58 0.28 -2.35
C MET A 164 10.71 0.84 -3.23
N GLY A 165 11.64 1.61 -2.71
CA GLY A 165 12.77 2.16 -3.47
C GLY A 165 12.82 3.68 -3.49
N GLY A 166 11.84 4.36 -2.94
CA GLY A 166 11.65 5.80 -2.93
C GLY A 166 10.63 6.29 -3.98
N PRO A 167 10.29 7.58 -3.96
CA PRO A 167 9.39 8.17 -4.94
C PRO A 167 9.88 7.95 -6.37
N GLY A 168 8.97 7.64 -7.29
CA GLY A 168 9.29 7.34 -8.69
C GLY A 168 9.86 5.94 -8.94
N ALA A 169 10.12 5.15 -7.91
CA ALA A 169 10.46 3.75 -8.08
C ALA A 169 9.21 2.94 -8.48
N PRO A 170 9.35 1.96 -9.41
CA PRO A 170 8.22 1.11 -9.79
C PRO A 170 7.69 0.30 -8.61
N GLY A 171 6.40 0.45 -8.30
CA GLY A 171 5.79 -0.22 -7.16
C GLY A 171 4.27 -0.22 -7.21
N MET A 172 3.67 -0.81 -6.19
CA MET A 172 2.23 -0.76 -5.95
C MET A 172 1.96 -0.25 -4.54
N LEU A 173 1.04 0.68 -4.41
CA LEU A 173 0.61 1.22 -3.13
C LEU A 173 -0.83 0.80 -2.87
N CYS A 174 -1.04 0.03 -1.81
CA CYS A 174 -2.33 -0.41 -1.32
C CYS A 174 -2.72 0.40 -0.09
N LEU A 175 -3.87 1.06 -0.13
CA LEU A 175 -4.35 1.93 0.94
C LEU A 175 -5.72 1.43 1.43
N ASP A 176 -5.81 1.13 2.72
CA ASP A 176 -7.07 0.71 3.37
C ASP A 176 -7.65 1.89 4.16
N GLU A 177 -8.67 2.54 3.61
CA GLU A 177 -9.36 3.70 4.17
C GLU A 177 -8.41 4.81 4.67
N PRO A 178 -7.48 5.32 3.82
CA PRO A 178 -6.39 6.20 4.25
C PRO A 178 -6.85 7.57 4.76
N THR A 179 -8.11 7.94 4.55
CA THR A 179 -8.69 9.20 5.04
C THR A 179 -9.71 9.00 6.16
N ALA A 180 -9.86 7.77 6.67
CA ALA A 180 -10.73 7.51 7.81
C ALA A 180 -10.22 8.24 9.06
N ASN A 181 -11.16 8.74 9.86
CA ASN A 181 -10.88 9.43 11.12
C ASN A 181 -10.01 10.72 11.02
N LEU A 182 -9.84 11.27 9.82
CA LEU A 182 -9.18 12.55 9.62
C LEU A 182 -10.19 13.71 9.56
N ASP A 183 -9.77 14.86 10.03
CA ASP A 183 -10.47 16.13 9.81
C ASP A 183 -10.38 16.54 8.31
N PRO A 184 -11.19 17.50 7.85
CA PRO A 184 -11.21 17.87 6.43
C PRO A 184 -9.85 18.35 5.89
N GLU A 185 -9.03 19.04 6.70
CA GLU A 185 -7.71 19.49 6.31
C GLU A 185 -6.74 18.30 6.17
N GLY A 186 -6.80 17.34 7.10
CA GLY A 186 -6.04 16.12 7.06
C GLY A 186 -6.38 15.26 5.84
N VAL A 187 -7.67 15.19 5.48
CA VAL A 187 -8.14 14.48 4.27
C VAL A 187 -7.50 15.08 3.02
N THR A 188 -7.61 16.41 2.85
CA THR A 188 -7.03 17.10 1.68
C THR A 188 -5.53 16.87 1.61
N THR A 189 -4.83 17.03 2.73
CA THR A 189 -3.38 16.88 2.78
C THR A 189 -2.91 15.45 2.44
N VAL A 190 -3.62 14.43 2.91
CA VAL A 190 -3.31 13.02 2.60
C VAL A 190 -3.64 12.72 1.14
N HIS A 191 -4.78 13.19 0.63
CA HIS A 191 -5.16 13.03 -0.77
C HIS A 191 -4.10 13.63 -1.71
N ASP A 192 -3.70 14.89 -1.47
CA ASP A 192 -2.71 15.60 -2.30
C ASP A 192 -1.34 14.91 -2.26
N ALA A 193 -0.94 14.40 -1.10
CA ALA A 193 0.29 13.62 -0.97
C ALA A 193 0.24 12.34 -1.84
N ILE A 194 -0.87 11.60 -1.81
CA ILE A 194 -1.07 10.40 -2.63
C ILE A 194 -1.10 10.78 -4.12
N ALA A 195 -1.83 11.84 -4.49
CA ALA A 195 -1.89 12.33 -5.86
C ALA A 195 -0.51 12.65 -6.42
N SER A 196 0.33 13.32 -5.62
CA SER A 196 1.72 13.62 -6.00
C SER A 196 2.56 12.36 -6.23
N VAL A 197 2.41 11.35 -5.35
CA VAL A 197 3.16 10.08 -5.43
C VAL A 197 2.82 9.29 -6.68
N VAL A 198 1.55 9.28 -7.11
CA VAL A 198 1.09 8.45 -8.24
C VAL A 198 1.00 9.22 -9.57
N ALA A 199 1.42 10.48 -9.60
CA ALA A 199 1.28 11.35 -10.77
C ALA A 199 2.03 10.84 -12.00
N ASP A 200 3.22 10.28 -11.82
CA ASP A 200 4.12 9.80 -12.89
C ASP A 200 3.78 8.39 -13.41
N ARG A 201 2.77 7.74 -12.82
CA ARG A 201 2.34 6.37 -13.17
C ARG A 201 3.38 5.27 -12.96
N HIS A 202 4.45 5.54 -12.24
CA HIS A 202 5.40 4.53 -11.82
C HIS A 202 4.88 3.71 -10.63
N THR A 203 3.80 4.16 -10.00
CA THR A 203 3.13 3.46 -8.89
C THR A 203 1.71 3.08 -9.28
N THR A 204 1.39 1.79 -9.25
CA THR A 204 0.00 1.30 -9.31
C THR A 204 -0.67 1.59 -7.97
N LEU A 205 -1.89 2.12 -7.99
CA LEU A 205 -2.62 2.48 -6.77
C LEU A 205 -3.87 1.62 -6.62
N VAL A 206 -4.05 1.05 -5.44
CA VAL A 206 -5.29 0.40 -5.02
C VAL A 206 -5.76 1.03 -3.71
N VAL A 207 -6.86 1.75 -3.77
CA VAL A 207 -7.47 2.42 -2.60
C VAL A 207 -8.77 1.74 -2.26
N VAL A 208 -8.93 1.35 -1.00
CA VAL A 208 -10.22 1.00 -0.41
C VAL A 208 -10.75 2.22 0.32
N GLU A 209 -11.94 2.66 -0.02
CA GLU A 209 -12.58 3.81 0.63
C GLU A 209 -14.11 3.75 0.51
N HIS A 210 -14.80 4.45 1.43
CA HIS A 210 -16.25 4.59 1.41
C HIS A 210 -16.69 5.96 0.88
N ARG A 211 -15.85 6.99 1.01
CA ARG A 211 -16.11 8.35 0.50
C ARG A 211 -15.60 8.49 -0.93
N VAL A 212 -16.41 8.07 -1.87
CA VAL A 212 -16.06 7.99 -3.31
C VAL A 212 -15.71 9.37 -3.89
N ASP A 213 -16.42 10.40 -3.46
CA ASP A 213 -16.25 11.79 -3.91
C ASP A 213 -14.84 12.34 -3.73
N ILE A 214 -14.12 11.88 -2.71
CA ILE A 214 -12.74 12.30 -2.45
C ILE A 214 -11.76 11.78 -3.52
N TRP A 215 -12.06 10.64 -4.14
CA TRP A 215 -11.10 9.91 -4.98
C TRP A 215 -11.40 9.98 -6.47
N THR A 216 -12.56 10.53 -6.87
CA THR A 216 -13.03 10.53 -8.27
C THR A 216 -12.13 11.28 -9.24
N ASP A 217 -11.40 12.28 -8.79
CA ASP A 217 -10.45 13.05 -9.57
C ASP A 217 -9.09 12.35 -9.73
N LEU A 218 -8.78 11.40 -8.85
CA LEU A 218 -7.51 10.71 -8.82
C LEU A 218 -7.53 9.34 -9.49
N VAL A 219 -8.63 8.57 -9.37
CA VAL A 219 -8.68 7.19 -9.83
C VAL A 219 -9.11 7.08 -11.30
N ASP A 220 -8.59 6.08 -11.98
CA ASP A 220 -8.91 5.78 -13.38
C ASP A 220 -10.15 4.88 -13.48
N ARG A 221 -10.37 4.03 -12.46
CA ARG A 221 -11.45 3.03 -12.45
C ARG A 221 -11.91 2.69 -11.04
N VAL A 222 -13.18 2.29 -10.96
CA VAL A 222 -13.79 1.74 -9.74
C VAL A 222 -14.07 0.25 -9.97
N ILE A 223 -13.71 -0.57 -8.99
CA ILE A 223 -14.05 -2.00 -8.89
C ILE A 223 -15.01 -2.17 -7.70
N VAL A 224 -16.08 -2.92 -7.88
CA VAL A 224 -17.12 -3.17 -6.87
C VAL A 224 -17.24 -4.66 -6.59
#